data_c882d5f5c3940b56d12412d271d76a38
#
_entry.id   c882d5f5c3940b56d12412d271d76a38
#
_cell.length_a   1.000
_cell.length_b   1.000
_cell.length_c   1.000
_cell.angle_alpha   90.00
_cell.angle_beta   90.00
_cell.angle_gamma   90.00
#
_symmetry.space_group_name_H-M   'P 1'
#
loop_
_entity.id
_entity.type
_entity.pdbx_description
1 polymer ?
#
loop_
_entity_poly.entity_id
_entity_poly.type
_entity_poly.pdbx_seq_one_letter_code
_entity_poly.pdbx_strand_id
1 'polypeptide(L)'
;MSKAPCPLSTMITAFGSTGPWSAAIVIPARNEAQRIVRCLDAAAVAIRAAQPVVTGLIVVVNNSTDATHDHAVVWALTHPEVPLVLVACLFAPEEANAGAARRVGLDLAAKRVPAHGVLMTTDADSSVRPDWITRNLHELTQADLICGRFVADPAEASTLPEAVARHCTVETDYMSVAVKVAALLDPQSHDPDPPHLTAPGASLAFTRELYETVGGMPAIAMSEDRAFAALAEEHDFRLRHSDTVIVETSCRMTGRTGGGMAGALRARAVESDPLADEWLEPAATFVLRYRLRGQLRAAWPDPIALQARLADLLGFAEAVRLMSAPLPPRLGAFLARIEASSPALARVRLRMSGCRAELPLLQAALAGQHERTAEPALRQRSAG
;
A
#
# COMPACT_ATOMS: atom_id res chain seq x y z
N MET A 1 10.98 -4.88 15.39
CA MET A 1 11.63 -5.05 14.07
C MET A 1 11.43 -6.50 13.63
N SER A 2 10.81 -6.73 12.48
CA SER A 2 10.70 -8.07 11.88
C SER A 2 12.11 -8.57 11.54
N LYS A 3 12.41 -9.82 11.91
CA LYS A 3 13.69 -10.47 11.55
C LYS A 3 13.82 -10.51 10.03
N ALA A 4 14.99 -10.15 9.49
CA ALA A 4 15.23 -10.29 8.07
C ALA A 4 15.08 -11.77 7.66
N PRO A 5 14.43 -12.07 6.52
CA PRO A 5 14.28 -13.45 6.05
C PRO A 5 15.66 -14.04 5.73
N CYS A 6 15.85 -15.31 6.05
CA CYS A 6 17.09 -16.02 5.83
C CYS A 6 16.86 -17.18 4.84
N PRO A 7 17.10 -17.00 3.54
CA PRO A 7 16.98 -18.09 2.58
C PRO A 7 17.94 -19.24 2.91
N LEU A 8 17.47 -20.47 2.71
CA LEU A 8 18.30 -21.69 2.81
C LEU A 8 19.39 -21.71 1.74
N SER A 9 19.10 -21.15 0.57
CA SER A 9 20.08 -20.93 -0.49
C SER A 9 19.73 -19.68 -1.30
N THR A 10 20.76 -19.03 -1.82
CA THR A 10 20.61 -17.85 -2.69
C THR A 10 21.66 -17.88 -3.79
N MET A 11 21.22 -17.72 -5.02
CA MET A 11 22.07 -17.51 -6.19
C MET A 11 21.74 -16.14 -6.79
N ILE A 12 22.76 -15.34 -7.07
CA ILE A 12 22.60 -13.99 -7.63
C ILE A 12 23.37 -13.92 -8.96
N THR A 13 22.66 -13.55 -10.01
CA THR A 13 23.24 -13.35 -11.36
C THR A 13 22.89 -11.93 -11.83
N ALA A 14 23.88 -11.21 -12.35
CA ALA A 14 23.70 -9.87 -12.87
C ALA A 14 23.82 -9.85 -14.40
N PHE A 15 22.95 -9.09 -15.05
CA PHE A 15 22.90 -8.88 -16.50
C PHE A 15 22.93 -7.38 -16.80
N GLY A 16 23.51 -7.00 -17.95
CA GLY A 16 23.60 -5.61 -18.38
C GLY A 16 24.61 -4.79 -17.56
N SER A 17 24.39 -3.47 -17.51
CA SER A 17 25.28 -2.54 -16.81
C SER A 17 25.20 -2.69 -15.30
N THR A 18 26.35 -2.79 -14.63
CA THR A 18 26.48 -2.85 -13.16
C THR A 18 26.74 -1.48 -12.52
N GLY A 19 26.63 -0.38 -13.30
CA GLY A 19 26.82 0.99 -12.80
C GLY A 19 25.86 1.37 -11.67
N PRO A 20 26.08 2.50 -11.02
CA PRO A 20 25.19 2.96 -9.97
C PRO A 20 23.80 3.27 -10.52
N TRP A 21 22.77 2.83 -9.81
CA TRP A 21 21.36 3.09 -10.16
C TRP A 21 20.85 4.29 -9.36
N SER A 22 20.01 5.13 -9.98
CA SER A 22 19.27 6.19 -9.28
C SER A 22 17.99 5.64 -8.66
N ALA A 23 17.42 4.61 -9.28
CA ALA A 23 16.22 3.94 -8.83
C ALA A 23 16.32 2.43 -9.07
N ALA A 24 15.55 1.65 -8.31
CA ALA A 24 15.45 0.20 -8.48
C ALA A 24 14.01 -0.27 -8.41
N ILE A 25 13.64 -1.23 -9.27
CA ILE A 25 12.34 -1.91 -9.26
C ILE A 25 12.55 -3.34 -8.78
N VAL A 26 11.82 -3.75 -7.74
CA VAL A 26 11.86 -5.09 -7.18
C VAL A 26 10.61 -5.87 -7.56
N ILE A 27 10.80 -7.07 -8.09
CA ILE A 27 9.75 -7.95 -8.59
C ILE A 27 9.89 -9.31 -7.92
N PRO A 28 9.09 -9.63 -6.87
CA PRO A 28 9.02 -10.97 -6.33
C PRO A 28 8.26 -11.89 -7.30
N ALA A 29 8.79 -13.08 -7.57
CA ALA A 29 8.20 -14.02 -8.52
C ALA A 29 8.20 -15.45 -7.95
N ARG A 30 7.05 -16.11 -8.01
CA ARG A 30 6.90 -17.52 -7.67
C ARG A 30 5.91 -18.20 -8.60
N ASN A 31 6.41 -19.13 -9.45
CA ASN A 31 5.59 -19.84 -10.43
C ASN A 31 4.83 -18.90 -11.36
N GLU A 32 5.53 -17.94 -11.98
CA GLU A 32 5.00 -16.91 -12.87
C GLU A 32 5.53 -17.05 -14.31
N ALA A 33 5.91 -18.27 -14.75
CA ALA A 33 6.44 -18.50 -16.08
C ALA A 33 5.59 -17.93 -17.22
N GLN A 34 4.27 -17.89 -17.05
CA GLN A 34 3.33 -17.37 -18.05
C GLN A 34 3.26 -15.83 -18.12
N ARG A 35 3.74 -15.12 -17.05
CA ARG A 35 3.51 -13.67 -16.90
C ARG A 35 4.77 -12.85 -16.74
N ILE A 36 5.85 -13.47 -16.24
CA ILE A 36 7.07 -12.75 -15.93
C ILE A 36 7.64 -11.98 -17.13
N VAL A 37 7.59 -12.53 -18.33
CA VAL A 37 8.08 -11.84 -19.54
C VAL A 37 7.28 -10.57 -19.80
N ARG A 38 5.94 -10.63 -19.76
CA ARG A 38 5.07 -9.44 -19.92
C ARG A 38 5.37 -8.37 -18.86
N CYS A 39 5.59 -8.77 -17.61
CA CYS A 39 5.97 -7.85 -16.54
C CYS A 39 7.32 -7.17 -16.83
N LEU A 40 8.32 -7.92 -17.25
CA LEU A 40 9.64 -7.40 -17.58
C LEU A 40 9.62 -6.49 -18.80
N ASP A 41 8.84 -6.82 -19.83
CA ASP A 41 8.66 -5.98 -21.03
C ASP A 41 8.04 -4.63 -20.65
N ALA A 42 7.00 -4.63 -19.81
CA ALA A 42 6.37 -3.40 -19.33
C ALA A 42 7.34 -2.55 -18.50
N ALA A 43 8.12 -3.18 -17.60
CA ALA A 43 9.14 -2.50 -16.83
C ALA A 43 10.24 -1.90 -17.72
N ALA A 44 10.68 -2.62 -18.74
CA ALA A 44 11.68 -2.13 -19.69
C ALA A 44 11.18 -0.91 -20.51
N VAL A 45 9.90 -0.90 -20.89
CA VAL A 45 9.28 0.27 -21.53
C VAL A 45 9.30 1.47 -20.59
N ALA A 46 8.90 1.28 -19.32
CA ALA A 46 8.90 2.35 -18.33
C ALA A 46 10.33 2.86 -18.02
N ILE A 47 11.33 1.97 -17.97
CA ILE A 47 12.74 2.34 -17.78
C ILE A 47 13.23 3.20 -18.95
N ARG A 48 12.93 2.82 -20.19
CA ARG A 48 13.30 3.63 -21.36
C ARG A 48 12.62 4.99 -21.35
N ALA A 49 11.36 5.05 -20.95
CA ALA A 49 10.61 6.31 -20.86
C ALA A 49 11.11 7.23 -19.73
N ALA A 50 11.75 6.68 -18.71
CA ALA A 50 12.30 7.45 -17.58
C ALA A 50 13.73 7.99 -17.80
N GLN A 51 14.33 7.77 -18.95
CA GLN A 51 15.67 8.30 -19.25
C GLN A 51 15.69 9.83 -19.06
N PRO A 52 16.76 10.41 -18.47
CA PRO A 52 18.08 9.79 -18.19
C PRO A 52 18.20 9.11 -16.79
N VAL A 53 17.11 8.85 -16.07
CA VAL A 53 17.15 8.19 -14.77
C VAL A 53 17.57 6.74 -14.92
N VAL A 54 18.76 6.39 -14.39
CA VAL A 54 19.26 5.02 -14.45
C VAL A 54 18.47 4.16 -13.44
N THR A 55 17.65 3.27 -13.98
CA THR A 55 16.80 2.37 -13.18
C THR A 55 17.18 0.92 -13.45
N GLY A 56 17.43 0.15 -12.37
CA GLY A 56 17.70 -1.27 -12.48
C GLY A 56 16.55 -2.15 -12.01
N LEU A 57 16.48 -3.38 -12.50
CA LEU A 57 15.54 -4.41 -12.10
C LEU A 57 16.20 -5.41 -11.14
N ILE A 58 15.46 -5.81 -10.09
CA ILE A 58 15.79 -6.95 -9.24
C ILE A 58 14.61 -7.91 -9.24
N VAL A 59 14.80 -9.06 -9.87
CA VAL A 59 13.79 -10.13 -9.90
C VAL A 59 14.18 -11.18 -8.86
N VAL A 60 13.29 -11.43 -7.90
CA VAL A 60 13.52 -12.43 -6.85
C VAL A 60 12.63 -13.63 -7.09
N VAL A 61 13.19 -14.68 -7.67
CA VAL A 61 12.50 -15.95 -7.91
C VAL A 61 12.62 -16.82 -6.66
N ASN A 62 11.52 -16.96 -5.92
CA ASN A 62 11.49 -17.71 -4.67
C ASN A 62 10.71 -19.01 -4.79
N ASN A 63 11.31 -20.13 -4.45
CA ASN A 63 10.67 -21.44 -4.40
C ASN A 63 9.83 -21.79 -5.65
N SER A 64 10.26 -21.31 -6.83
CA SER A 64 9.59 -21.64 -8.09
C SER A 64 9.96 -23.04 -8.56
N THR A 65 8.96 -23.76 -9.11
CA THR A 65 9.07 -25.11 -9.65
C THR A 65 8.77 -25.17 -11.15
N ASP A 66 8.46 -24.02 -11.75
CA ASP A 66 8.20 -23.84 -13.18
C ASP A 66 9.36 -23.10 -13.88
N ALA A 67 9.19 -22.75 -15.15
CA ALA A 67 10.21 -22.08 -15.96
C ALA A 67 10.36 -20.57 -15.66
N THR A 68 9.88 -20.04 -14.53
CA THR A 68 9.96 -18.59 -14.20
C THR A 68 11.39 -18.08 -14.24
N HIS A 69 12.34 -18.83 -13.64
CA HIS A 69 13.76 -18.46 -13.61
C HIS A 69 14.33 -18.41 -15.03
N ASP A 70 14.11 -19.46 -15.81
CA ASP A 70 14.69 -19.61 -17.15
C ASP A 70 14.14 -18.54 -18.11
N HIS A 71 12.85 -18.22 -18.01
CA HIS A 71 12.25 -17.13 -18.77
C HIS A 71 12.88 -15.76 -18.43
N ALA A 72 13.15 -15.50 -17.14
CA ALA A 72 13.83 -14.28 -16.73
C ALA A 72 15.27 -14.21 -17.21
N VAL A 73 16.01 -15.34 -17.22
CA VAL A 73 17.37 -15.44 -17.79
C VAL A 73 17.38 -15.15 -19.30
N VAL A 74 16.51 -15.83 -20.06
CA VAL A 74 16.39 -15.64 -21.51
C VAL A 74 16.04 -14.19 -21.83
N TRP A 75 15.09 -13.62 -21.09
CA TRP A 75 14.71 -12.23 -21.24
C TRP A 75 15.88 -11.28 -20.99
N ALA A 76 16.64 -11.46 -19.92
CA ALA A 76 17.78 -10.61 -19.60
C ALA A 76 18.89 -10.68 -20.64
N LEU A 77 19.14 -11.86 -21.24
CA LEU A 77 20.12 -12.05 -22.31
C LEU A 77 19.71 -11.35 -23.62
N THR A 78 18.41 -11.20 -23.85
CA THR A 78 17.86 -10.53 -25.04
C THR A 78 17.63 -9.01 -24.85
N HIS A 79 17.78 -8.51 -23.61
CA HIS A 79 17.60 -7.09 -23.27
C HIS A 79 18.83 -6.55 -22.48
N PRO A 80 20.04 -6.60 -23.06
CA PRO A 80 21.27 -6.22 -22.36
C PRO A 80 21.34 -4.74 -21.98
N GLU A 81 20.48 -3.90 -22.58
CA GLU A 81 20.34 -2.48 -22.24
C GLU A 81 19.63 -2.24 -20.92
N VAL A 82 18.89 -3.22 -20.38
CA VAL A 82 18.19 -3.11 -19.10
C VAL A 82 19.04 -3.77 -18.00
N PRO A 83 19.55 -3.01 -17.01
CA PRO A 83 20.28 -3.58 -15.90
C PRO A 83 19.35 -4.47 -15.07
N LEU A 84 19.68 -5.78 -14.97
CA LEU A 84 18.88 -6.74 -14.22
C LEU A 84 19.75 -7.57 -13.27
N VAL A 85 19.26 -7.73 -12.04
CA VAL A 85 19.81 -8.69 -11.07
C VAL A 85 18.74 -9.75 -10.80
N LEU A 86 19.04 -10.97 -11.16
CA LEU A 86 18.21 -12.14 -10.89
C LEU A 86 18.68 -12.81 -9.61
N VAL A 87 17.77 -12.96 -8.66
CA VAL A 87 18.02 -13.60 -7.36
C VAL A 87 17.16 -14.85 -7.28
N ALA A 88 17.75 -16.03 -7.29
CA ALA A 88 17.04 -17.27 -7.03
C ALA A 88 17.20 -17.66 -5.55
N CYS A 89 16.07 -17.70 -4.82
CA CYS A 89 16.02 -18.01 -3.40
C CYS A 89 15.23 -19.27 -3.13
N LEU A 90 15.73 -20.09 -2.21
CA LEU A 90 14.97 -21.16 -1.58
C LEU A 90 14.76 -20.82 -0.11
N PHE A 91 13.52 -20.58 0.28
CA PHE A 91 13.13 -20.39 1.68
C PHE A 91 12.57 -21.69 2.26
N ALA A 92 12.61 -21.82 3.59
CA ALA A 92 11.81 -22.81 4.28
C ALA A 92 10.31 -22.61 4.00
N PRO A 93 9.47 -23.64 4.01
CA PRO A 93 8.05 -23.56 3.60
C PRO A 93 7.27 -22.43 4.28
N GLU A 94 7.53 -22.18 5.57
CA GLU A 94 6.88 -21.15 6.39
C GLU A 94 7.32 -19.72 6.02
N GLU A 95 8.52 -19.55 5.46
CA GLU A 95 9.06 -18.26 5.00
C GLU A 95 8.90 -18.06 3.48
N ALA A 96 8.43 -19.07 2.74
CA ALA A 96 8.27 -19.03 1.29
C ALA A 96 7.04 -18.19 0.86
N ASN A 97 7.12 -16.88 1.04
CA ASN A 97 6.05 -15.94 0.73
C ASN A 97 6.55 -14.70 -0.05
N ALA A 98 5.62 -13.88 -0.54
CA ALA A 98 5.93 -12.70 -1.32
C ALA A 98 6.66 -11.63 -0.49
N GLY A 99 6.29 -11.44 0.78
CA GLY A 99 6.93 -10.50 1.68
C GLY A 99 8.40 -10.78 1.91
N ALA A 100 8.76 -12.06 2.14
CA ALA A 100 10.17 -12.47 2.27
C ALA A 100 10.96 -12.22 0.98
N ALA A 101 10.42 -12.59 -0.18
CA ALA A 101 11.06 -12.37 -1.46
C ALA A 101 11.22 -10.86 -1.76
N ARG A 102 10.18 -10.07 -1.53
CA ARG A 102 10.21 -8.62 -1.71
C ARG A 102 11.23 -7.97 -0.79
N ARG A 103 11.29 -8.38 0.47
CA ARG A 103 12.30 -7.92 1.42
C ARG A 103 13.74 -8.18 0.95
N VAL A 104 14.04 -9.39 0.50
CA VAL A 104 15.39 -9.74 -0.03
C VAL A 104 15.74 -8.85 -1.21
N GLY A 105 14.81 -8.64 -2.14
CA GLY A 105 15.02 -7.77 -3.29
C GLY A 105 15.24 -6.31 -2.89
N LEU A 106 14.44 -5.78 -1.97
CA LEU A 106 14.55 -4.39 -1.50
C LEU A 106 15.84 -4.15 -0.69
N ASP A 107 16.26 -5.09 0.15
CA ASP A 107 17.53 -5.00 0.87
C ASP A 107 18.74 -4.98 -0.10
N LEU A 108 18.64 -5.70 -1.22
CA LEU A 108 19.65 -5.67 -2.27
C LEU A 108 19.58 -4.36 -3.08
N ALA A 109 18.38 -3.88 -3.37
CA ALA A 109 18.13 -2.61 -4.07
C ALA A 109 18.67 -1.42 -3.29
N ALA A 110 18.42 -1.37 -1.98
CA ALA A 110 18.90 -0.30 -1.10
C ALA A 110 20.44 -0.17 -1.10
N LYS A 111 21.16 -1.28 -1.30
CA LYS A 111 22.63 -1.26 -1.43
C LYS A 111 23.14 -0.78 -2.79
N ARG A 112 22.26 -0.71 -3.81
CA ARG A 112 22.62 -0.34 -5.20
C ARG A 112 22.23 1.08 -5.58
N VAL A 113 21.27 1.68 -4.87
CA VAL A 113 20.88 3.07 -5.07
C VAL A 113 21.57 3.97 -4.05
N PRO A 114 21.82 5.26 -4.35
CA PRO A 114 22.39 6.21 -3.39
C PRO A 114 21.42 6.49 -2.22
N ALA A 115 21.89 7.22 -1.20
CA ALA A 115 21.08 7.54 -0.02
C ALA A 115 19.72 8.19 -0.36
N HIS A 116 19.71 9.06 -1.38
CA HIS A 116 18.51 9.71 -1.92
C HIS A 116 17.84 8.93 -3.07
N GLY A 117 18.24 7.69 -3.29
CA GLY A 117 17.69 6.85 -4.35
C GLY A 117 16.28 6.36 -4.06
N VAL A 118 15.59 5.92 -5.12
CA VAL A 118 14.21 5.48 -5.06
C VAL A 118 14.12 3.97 -5.21
N LEU A 119 13.33 3.36 -4.33
CA LEU A 119 12.96 1.96 -4.36
C LEU A 119 11.51 1.84 -4.81
N MET A 120 11.26 0.97 -5.76
CA MET A 120 9.93 0.69 -6.29
C MET A 120 9.67 -0.81 -6.26
N THR A 121 8.40 -1.21 -6.15
CA THR A 121 8.03 -2.62 -6.24
C THR A 121 6.76 -2.79 -7.05
N THR A 122 6.75 -3.88 -7.83
CA THR A 122 5.57 -4.35 -8.55
C THR A 122 5.52 -5.89 -8.49
N ASP A 123 4.39 -6.49 -8.84
CA ASP A 123 4.22 -7.94 -8.81
C ASP A 123 4.57 -8.57 -10.19
N ALA A 124 5.03 -9.82 -10.19
CA ALA A 124 5.44 -10.52 -11.40
C ALA A 124 4.31 -10.81 -12.40
N ASP A 125 3.06 -10.64 -11.96
CA ASP A 125 1.86 -10.75 -12.78
C ASP A 125 1.22 -9.40 -13.11
N SER A 126 1.95 -8.32 -12.85
CA SER A 126 1.54 -6.94 -13.11
C SER A 126 2.29 -6.34 -14.30
N SER A 127 1.66 -5.40 -14.98
CA SER A 127 2.23 -4.60 -16.07
C SER A 127 2.15 -3.12 -15.70
N VAL A 128 3.30 -2.50 -15.48
CA VAL A 128 3.38 -1.06 -15.19
C VAL A 128 3.14 -0.25 -16.47
N ARG A 129 2.55 0.94 -16.34
CA ARG A 129 2.40 1.85 -17.49
C ARG A 129 3.73 2.48 -17.89
N PRO A 130 3.87 2.91 -19.15
CA PRO A 130 5.13 3.52 -19.64
C PRO A 130 5.60 4.72 -18.80
N ASP A 131 4.70 5.49 -18.24
CA ASP A 131 4.96 6.68 -17.42
C ASP A 131 5.04 6.38 -15.91
N TRP A 132 4.95 5.11 -15.49
CA TRP A 132 4.87 4.71 -14.09
C TRP A 132 6.08 5.18 -13.25
N ILE A 133 7.30 5.05 -13.77
CA ILE A 133 8.52 5.51 -13.07
C ILE A 133 8.53 7.03 -12.95
N THR A 134 8.30 7.74 -14.05
CA THR A 134 8.35 9.21 -14.07
C THR A 134 7.28 9.83 -13.18
N ARG A 135 6.08 9.24 -13.12
CA ARG A 135 5.03 9.68 -12.19
C ARG A 135 5.40 9.43 -10.73
N ASN A 136 5.90 8.24 -10.40
CA ASN A 136 6.40 7.96 -9.05
C ASN A 136 7.47 8.97 -8.62
N LEU A 137 8.46 9.22 -9.47
CA LEU A 137 9.53 10.19 -9.17
C LEU A 137 8.99 11.61 -9.01
N HIS A 138 8.00 12.01 -9.80
CA HIS A 138 7.35 13.31 -9.67
C HIS A 138 6.60 13.43 -8.34
N GLU A 139 5.77 12.46 -7.99
CA GLU A 139 4.97 12.50 -6.77
C GLU A 139 5.84 12.37 -5.49
N LEU A 140 6.97 11.66 -5.55
CA LEU A 140 7.95 11.60 -4.47
C LEU A 140 8.61 12.95 -4.15
N THR A 141 8.44 13.97 -4.98
CA THR A 141 8.86 15.36 -4.61
C THR A 141 8.00 15.94 -3.48
N GLN A 142 6.81 15.39 -3.24
CA GLN A 142 5.84 15.90 -2.26
C GLN A 142 5.56 14.91 -1.11
N ALA A 143 5.95 13.66 -1.26
CA ALA A 143 5.75 12.60 -0.27
C ALA A 143 6.96 11.68 -0.21
N ASP A 144 6.97 10.77 0.76
CA ASP A 144 8.10 9.86 0.99
C ASP A 144 7.75 8.41 0.58
N LEU A 145 6.44 8.11 0.51
CA LEU A 145 5.88 6.85 0.02
C LEU A 145 4.69 7.14 -0.90
N ILE A 146 4.73 6.60 -2.11
CA ILE A 146 3.63 6.64 -3.07
C ILE A 146 2.95 5.28 -3.10
N CYS A 147 1.65 5.28 -2.83
CA CYS A 147 0.75 4.15 -2.98
C CYS A 147 -0.01 4.33 -4.31
N GLY A 148 0.42 3.62 -5.35
CA GLY A 148 -0.22 3.70 -6.65
C GLY A 148 -1.53 2.89 -6.70
N ARG A 149 -2.24 3.04 -7.80
CA ARG A 149 -3.49 2.33 -8.08
C ARG A 149 -3.22 1.10 -8.94
N PHE A 150 -3.85 -0.02 -8.58
CA PHE A 150 -3.92 -1.16 -9.50
C PHE A 150 -5.29 -1.22 -10.18
N VAL A 151 -5.30 -1.69 -11.42
CA VAL A 151 -6.50 -2.01 -12.19
C VAL A 151 -6.42 -3.46 -12.64
N ALA A 152 -7.54 -4.13 -12.74
CA ALA A 152 -7.58 -5.52 -13.23
C ALA A 152 -7.18 -5.56 -14.71
N ASP A 153 -6.43 -6.58 -15.11
CA ASP A 153 -6.19 -6.88 -16.54
C ASP A 153 -7.54 -7.00 -17.27
N PRO A 154 -7.82 -6.17 -18.30
CA PRO A 154 -9.15 -6.15 -18.93
C PRO A 154 -9.55 -7.48 -19.57
N ALA A 155 -8.59 -8.23 -20.12
CA ALA A 155 -8.87 -9.52 -20.73
C ALA A 155 -9.26 -10.58 -19.70
N GLU A 156 -8.53 -10.64 -18.57
CA GLU A 156 -8.86 -11.53 -17.46
C GLU A 156 -10.15 -11.09 -16.75
N ALA A 157 -10.35 -9.78 -16.55
CA ALA A 157 -11.54 -9.22 -15.91
C ALA A 157 -12.83 -9.58 -16.65
N SER A 158 -12.80 -9.61 -18.00
CA SER A 158 -13.95 -9.98 -18.84
C SER A 158 -14.40 -11.42 -18.63
N THR A 159 -13.57 -12.28 -18.06
CA THR A 159 -13.86 -13.71 -17.82
C THR A 159 -14.32 -14.00 -16.38
N LEU A 160 -14.29 -13.00 -15.50
CA LEU A 160 -14.70 -13.17 -14.10
C LEU A 160 -16.22 -13.39 -13.99
N PRO A 161 -16.66 -14.23 -13.03
CA PRO A 161 -18.08 -14.37 -12.72
C PRO A 161 -18.73 -13.03 -12.39
N GLU A 162 -19.97 -12.82 -12.82
CA GLU A 162 -20.74 -11.59 -12.55
C GLU A 162 -20.85 -11.25 -11.05
N ALA A 163 -20.89 -12.28 -10.20
CA ALA A 163 -20.89 -12.10 -8.74
C ALA A 163 -19.67 -11.32 -8.24
N VAL A 164 -18.50 -11.52 -8.85
CA VAL A 164 -17.28 -10.77 -8.52
C VAL A 164 -17.48 -9.28 -8.81
N ALA A 165 -17.97 -8.93 -10.00
CA ALA A 165 -18.23 -7.55 -10.38
C ALA A 165 -19.22 -6.87 -9.43
N ARG A 166 -20.33 -7.56 -9.08
CA ARG A 166 -21.33 -7.04 -8.12
C ARG A 166 -20.73 -6.74 -6.74
N HIS A 167 -19.88 -7.65 -6.22
CA HIS A 167 -19.24 -7.43 -4.93
C HIS A 167 -18.19 -6.32 -4.98
N CYS A 168 -17.40 -6.26 -6.04
CA CYS A 168 -16.42 -5.18 -6.24
C CYS A 168 -17.10 -3.80 -6.34
N THR A 169 -18.28 -3.69 -6.97
CA THR A 169 -19.05 -2.43 -7.01
C THR A 169 -19.42 -1.97 -5.61
N VAL A 170 -19.98 -2.88 -4.78
CA VAL A 170 -20.36 -2.55 -3.39
C VAL A 170 -19.18 -2.02 -2.58
N GLU A 171 -18.03 -2.66 -2.73
CA GLU A 171 -16.79 -2.27 -2.04
C GLU A 171 -16.27 -0.92 -2.54
N THR A 172 -16.30 -0.69 -3.86
CA THR A 172 -15.90 0.56 -4.50
C THR A 172 -16.80 1.72 -4.07
N ASP A 173 -18.12 1.51 -4.02
CA ASP A 173 -19.08 2.52 -3.59
C ASP A 173 -18.79 2.95 -2.15
N TYR A 174 -18.57 1.98 -1.24
CA TYR A 174 -18.23 2.28 0.15
C TYR A 174 -16.90 3.03 0.25
N MET A 175 -15.85 2.53 -0.41
CA MET A 175 -14.51 3.14 -0.41
C MET A 175 -14.55 4.57 -0.95
N SER A 176 -15.33 4.84 -2.00
CA SER A 176 -15.42 6.17 -2.61
C SER A 176 -15.97 7.24 -1.65
N VAL A 177 -16.82 6.85 -0.69
CA VAL A 177 -17.31 7.76 0.35
C VAL A 177 -16.33 7.80 1.52
N ALA A 178 -15.76 6.66 1.89
CA ALA A 178 -14.80 6.55 2.99
C ALA A 178 -13.58 7.46 2.79
N VAL A 179 -12.99 7.49 1.60
CA VAL A 179 -11.84 8.35 1.30
C VAL A 179 -12.16 9.84 1.47
N LYS A 180 -13.34 10.27 1.07
CA LYS A 180 -13.80 11.67 1.25
C LYS A 180 -13.99 12.02 2.71
N VAL A 181 -14.57 11.11 3.50
CA VAL A 181 -14.72 11.29 4.95
C VAL A 181 -13.34 11.36 5.62
N ALA A 182 -12.42 10.49 5.24
CA ALA A 182 -11.06 10.50 5.77
C ALA A 182 -10.34 11.83 5.48
N ALA A 183 -10.33 12.26 4.22
CA ALA A 183 -9.70 13.52 3.79
C ALA A 183 -10.31 14.75 4.47
N LEU A 184 -11.62 14.73 4.74
CA LEU A 184 -12.31 15.84 5.41
C LEU A 184 -12.01 15.89 6.92
N LEU A 185 -11.89 14.74 7.57
CA LEU A 185 -11.71 14.64 9.02
C LEU A 185 -10.25 14.68 9.48
N ASP A 186 -9.32 14.18 8.67
CA ASP A 186 -7.86 14.21 8.89
C ASP A 186 -7.13 14.69 7.62
N PRO A 187 -7.28 15.96 7.22
CA PRO A 187 -6.70 16.47 5.99
C PRO A 187 -5.17 16.46 6.03
N GLN A 188 -4.57 15.94 4.95
CA GLN A 188 -3.12 15.86 4.78
C GLN A 188 -2.69 16.73 3.59
N SER A 189 -1.80 17.69 3.79
CA SER A 189 -1.34 18.58 2.71
C SER A 189 -0.60 17.87 1.58
N HIS A 190 0.04 16.74 1.88
CA HIS A 190 0.74 15.90 0.92
C HIS A 190 -0.16 14.88 0.21
N ASP A 191 -1.39 14.66 0.72
CA ASP A 191 -2.39 13.76 0.17
C ASP A 191 -3.80 14.39 0.26
N PRO A 192 -4.04 15.55 -0.41
CA PRO A 192 -5.22 16.39 -0.16
C PRO A 192 -6.54 15.79 -0.66
N ASP A 193 -6.49 14.93 -1.66
CA ASP A 193 -7.68 14.30 -2.28
C ASP A 193 -7.33 12.85 -2.68
N PRO A 194 -7.17 11.96 -1.69
CA PRO A 194 -6.77 10.59 -1.96
C PRO A 194 -7.84 9.84 -2.76
N PRO A 195 -7.48 9.16 -3.86
CA PRO A 195 -8.45 8.37 -4.64
C PRO A 195 -8.79 7.03 -3.99
N HIS A 196 -7.95 6.57 -3.10
CA HIS A 196 -8.08 5.32 -2.32
C HIS A 196 -7.26 5.41 -1.03
N LEU A 197 -7.41 4.42 -0.13
CA LEU A 197 -6.64 4.30 1.11
C LEU A 197 -5.80 3.01 1.14
N THR A 198 -5.52 2.42 -0.02
CA THR A 198 -4.80 1.15 -0.12
C THR A 198 -3.32 1.35 -0.42
N ALA A 199 -2.48 0.47 0.09
CA ALA A 199 -1.06 0.42 -0.21
C ALA A 199 -0.72 -0.92 -0.90
N PRO A 200 -0.99 -1.06 -2.22
CA PRO A 200 -0.81 -2.32 -2.92
C PRO A 200 0.66 -2.60 -3.22
N GLY A 201 1.15 -3.77 -2.84
CA GLY A 201 2.52 -4.22 -3.14
C GLY A 201 2.86 -4.24 -4.63
N ALA A 202 1.85 -4.31 -5.49
CA ALA A 202 1.99 -4.20 -6.93
C ALA A 202 2.39 -2.79 -7.42
N SER A 203 2.22 -1.73 -6.60
CA SER A 203 2.55 -0.35 -6.99
C SER A 203 2.91 0.51 -5.79
N LEU A 204 4.12 0.31 -5.26
CA LEU A 204 4.70 1.17 -4.23
C LEU A 204 6.01 1.78 -4.73
N ALA A 205 6.24 3.05 -4.40
CA ALA A 205 7.53 3.71 -4.58
C ALA A 205 7.86 4.54 -3.34
N PHE A 206 9.10 4.50 -2.89
CA PHE A 206 9.53 5.16 -1.66
C PHE A 206 11.00 5.50 -1.68
N THR A 207 11.40 6.41 -0.82
CA THR A 207 12.80 6.77 -0.67
C THR A 207 13.59 5.66 0.05
N ARG A 208 14.87 5.52 -0.27
CA ARG A 208 15.75 4.61 0.46
C ARG A 208 15.81 4.99 1.96
N GLU A 209 15.80 6.28 2.27
CA GLU A 209 15.80 6.78 3.65
C GLU A 209 14.61 6.23 4.45
N LEU A 210 13.40 6.31 3.90
CA LEU A 210 12.21 5.71 4.52
C LEU A 210 12.44 4.23 4.78
N TYR A 211 12.84 3.48 3.75
CA TYR A 211 13.05 2.03 3.84
C TYR A 211 14.00 1.62 4.96
N GLU A 212 15.14 2.31 5.05
CA GLU A 212 16.14 2.04 6.09
C GLU A 212 15.68 2.47 7.48
N THR A 213 15.01 3.62 7.59
CA THR A 213 14.53 4.17 8.86
C THR A 213 13.49 3.28 9.52
N VAL A 214 12.55 2.73 8.75
CA VAL A 214 11.52 1.83 9.30
C VAL A 214 12.03 0.40 9.52
N GLY A 215 13.28 0.12 9.13
CA GLY A 215 13.90 -1.20 9.26
C GLY A 215 13.53 -2.17 8.15
N GLY A 216 13.07 -1.64 7.00
CA GLY A 216 12.72 -2.38 5.79
C GLY A 216 11.30 -2.95 5.78
N MET A 217 10.92 -3.56 4.66
CA MET A 217 9.60 -4.16 4.51
C MET A 217 9.42 -5.38 5.42
N PRO A 218 8.30 -5.51 6.14
CA PRO A 218 8.04 -6.68 6.97
C PRO A 218 7.99 -7.99 6.15
N ALA A 219 8.75 -8.99 6.57
CA ALA A 219 8.78 -10.30 5.92
C ALA A 219 7.67 -11.20 6.48
N ILE A 220 6.42 -10.78 6.28
CA ILE A 220 5.22 -11.51 6.72
C ILE A 220 4.50 -12.14 5.53
N ALA A 221 3.69 -13.15 5.81
CA ALA A 221 3.08 -13.97 4.77
C ALA A 221 2.03 -13.24 3.92
N MET A 222 1.35 -12.25 4.50
CA MET A 222 0.31 -11.46 3.84
C MET A 222 0.29 -10.03 4.38
N SER A 223 -0.15 -9.08 3.54
CA SER A 223 -0.30 -7.65 3.88
C SER A 223 1.01 -6.98 4.34
N GLU A 224 2.15 -7.45 3.82
CA GLU A 224 3.46 -6.85 4.09
C GLU A 224 3.57 -5.41 3.60
N ASP A 225 2.90 -5.11 2.51
CA ASP A 225 2.76 -3.79 1.90
C ASP A 225 1.99 -2.81 2.81
N ARG A 226 0.86 -3.24 3.35
CA ARG A 226 0.07 -2.46 4.31
C ARG A 226 0.80 -2.27 5.63
N ALA A 227 1.46 -3.31 6.12
CA ALA A 227 2.28 -3.22 7.32
C ALA A 227 3.47 -2.26 7.13
N PHE A 228 4.06 -2.22 5.92
CA PHE A 228 5.11 -1.27 5.57
C PHE A 228 4.59 0.17 5.54
N ALA A 229 3.42 0.42 4.93
CA ALA A 229 2.78 1.72 4.93
C ALA A 229 2.45 2.20 6.35
N ALA A 230 1.94 1.31 7.21
CA ALA A 230 1.67 1.62 8.62
C ALA A 230 2.95 2.00 9.38
N LEU A 231 4.06 1.27 9.16
CA LEU A 231 5.37 1.63 9.75
C LEU A 231 5.87 2.99 9.25
N ALA A 232 5.65 3.32 7.97
CA ALA A 232 6.00 4.63 7.45
C ALA A 232 5.20 5.74 8.15
N GLU A 233 3.88 5.56 8.33
CA GLU A 233 3.05 6.50 9.12
C GLU A 233 3.50 6.61 10.57
N GLU A 234 3.83 5.50 11.25
CA GLU A 234 4.35 5.49 12.62
C GLU A 234 5.66 6.29 12.77
N HIS A 235 6.41 6.41 11.67
CA HIS A 235 7.66 7.16 11.61
C HIS A 235 7.50 8.59 11.10
N ASP A 236 6.25 9.07 10.95
CA ASP A 236 5.87 10.40 10.45
C ASP A 236 6.31 10.65 8.98
N PHE A 237 6.52 9.61 8.19
CA PHE A 237 6.71 9.74 6.75
C PHE A 237 5.40 10.08 6.05
N ARG A 238 5.50 10.87 4.99
CA ARG A 238 4.35 11.34 4.21
C ARG A 238 3.96 10.29 3.18
N LEU A 239 2.76 9.76 3.33
CA LEU A 239 2.15 8.82 2.38
C LEU A 239 1.24 9.58 1.42
N ARG A 240 1.30 9.23 0.14
CA ARG A 240 0.43 9.78 -0.89
C ARG A 240 -0.22 8.66 -1.69
N HIS A 241 -1.52 8.72 -1.83
CA HIS A 241 -2.30 7.81 -2.66
C HIS A 241 -2.49 8.45 -4.04
N SER A 242 -2.15 7.71 -5.11
CA SER A 242 -2.13 8.25 -6.47
C SER A 242 -3.07 7.49 -7.40
N ASP A 243 -3.89 8.23 -8.14
CA ASP A 243 -4.70 7.72 -9.26
C ASP A 243 -3.97 7.79 -10.61
N THR A 244 -2.82 8.45 -10.66
CA THR A 244 -2.02 8.61 -11.87
C THR A 244 -0.91 7.58 -12.00
N VAL A 245 -0.44 7.01 -10.87
CA VAL A 245 0.52 5.91 -10.81
C VAL A 245 -0.23 4.59 -10.89
N ILE A 246 -0.34 4.02 -12.09
CA ILE A 246 -1.23 2.88 -12.36
C ILE A 246 -0.44 1.66 -12.83
N VAL A 247 -0.83 0.50 -12.31
CA VAL A 247 -0.42 -0.82 -12.82
C VAL A 247 -1.64 -1.65 -13.20
N GLU A 248 -1.53 -2.42 -14.27
CA GLU A 248 -2.48 -3.48 -14.58
C GLU A 248 -2.01 -4.77 -13.91
N THR A 249 -2.88 -5.43 -13.15
CA THR A 249 -2.53 -6.66 -12.45
C THR A 249 -3.49 -7.79 -12.80
N SER A 250 -2.98 -9.02 -12.76
CA SER A 250 -3.77 -10.23 -13.00
C SER A 250 -4.90 -10.34 -11.98
N CYS A 251 -6.09 -10.63 -12.46
CA CYS A 251 -7.26 -10.96 -11.63
C CYS A 251 -7.60 -12.44 -11.65
N ARG A 252 -6.60 -13.31 -11.88
CA ARG A 252 -6.78 -14.77 -11.80
C ARG A 252 -7.29 -15.21 -10.44
N MET A 253 -8.17 -16.19 -10.41
CA MET A 253 -8.70 -16.78 -9.18
C MET A 253 -7.79 -17.89 -8.61
N THR A 254 -6.73 -18.29 -9.32
CA THR A 254 -5.74 -19.27 -8.87
C THR A 254 -4.50 -18.55 -8.35
N GLY A 255 -4.38 -18.42 -7.03
CA GLY A 255 -3.24 -17.76 -6.38
C GLY A 255 -2.13 -18.74 -5.95
N ARG A 256 -0.93 -18.19 -5.66
CA ARG A 256 0.22 -18.94 -5.13
C ARG A 256 0.21 -19.01 -3.60
N THR A 257 -0.61 -18.18 -2.96
CA THR A 257 -0.84 -18.12 -1.51
C THR A 257 -2.30 -18.44 -1.21
N GLY A 258 -2.61 -18.92 -0.02
CA GLY A 258 -3.99 -19.22 0.41
C GLY A 258 -4.88 -17.97 0.56
N GLY A 259 -4.30 -16.76 0.56
CA GLY A 259 -4.97 -15.48 0.71
C GLY A 259 -4.66 -14.51 -0.44
N GLY A 260 -4.68 -13.19 -0.17
CA GLY A 260 -4.44 -12.13 -1.13
C GLY A 260 -5.56 -11.98 -2.15
N MET A 261 -5.28 -11.28 -3.28
CA MET A 261 -6.28 -10.94 -4.29
C MET A 261 -7.00 -12.17 -4.86
N ALA A 262 -6.28 -13.22 -5.24
CA ALA A 262 -6.88 -14.44 -5.79
C ALA A 262 -7.84 -15.12 -4.80
N GLY A 263 -7.51 -15.11 -3.50
CA GLY A 263 -8.40 -15.62 -2.44
C GLY A 263 -9.65 -14.77 -2.30
N ALA A 264 -9.51 -13.45 -2.30
CA ALA A 264 -10.63 -12.52 -2.25
C ALA A 264 -11.55 -12.64 -3.47
N LEU A 265 -11.00 -12.79 -4.69
CA LEU A 265 -11.79 -12.99 -5.90
C LEU A 265 -12.55 -14.32 -5.87
N ARG A 266 -11.93 -15.42 -5.39
CA ARG A 266 -12.63 -16.70 -5.19
C ARG A 266 -13.79 -16.58 -4.21
N ALA A 267 -13.57 -15.96 -3.07
CA ALA A 267 -14.63 -15.72 -2.09
C ALA A 267 -15.80 -14.94 -2.70
N ARG A 268 -15.49 -13.86 -3.44
CA ARG A 268 -16.50 -13.05 -4.16
C ARG A 268 -17.24 -13.83 -5.25
N ALA A 269 -16.61 -14.85 -5.84
CA ALA A 269 -17.24 -15.68 -6.87
C ALA A 269 -18.22 -16.70 -6.29
N VAL A 270 -17.98 -17.24 -5.07
CA VAL A 270 -18.70 -18.40 -4.55
C VAL A 270 -19.52 -18.11 -3.28
N GLU A 271 -19.13 -17.13 -2.47
CA GLU A 271 -19.84 -16.78 -1.24
C GLU A 271 -20.96 -15.78 -1.53
N SER A 272 -22.13 -15.99 -0.90
CA SER A 272 -23.26 -15.07 -1.01
C SER A 272 -22.99 -13.71 -0.34
N ASP A 273 -22.17 -13.70 0.71
CA ASP A 273 -21.81 -12.51 1.49
C ASP A 273 -20.35 -12.58 1.93
N PRO A 274 -19.39 -12.39 0.99
CA PRO A 274 -17.96 -12.47 1.30
C PRO A 274 -17.50 -11.28 2.16
N LEU A 275 -16.34 -11.46 2.79
CA LEU A 275 -15.66 -10.36 3.51
C LEU A 275 -15.22 -9.29 2.51
N ALA A 276 -15.46 -8.04 2.88
CA ALA A 276 -14.95 -6.87 2.18
C ALA A 276 -13.44 -6.69 2.43
N ASP A 277 -12.83 -5.64 1.88
CA ASP A 277 -11.44 -5.30 2.21
C ASP A 277 -11.30 -5.01 3.71
N GLU A 278 -10.14 -5.31 4.28
CA GLU A 278 -9.90 -5.15 5.72
C GLU A 278 -9.87 -3.69 6.20
N TRP A 279 -9.76 -2.72 5.28
CA TRP A 279 -9.88 -1.30 5.57
C TRP A 279 -11.32 -0.85 5.81
N LEU A 280 -12.29 -1.60 5.31
CA LEU A 280 -13.71 -1.25 5.42
C LEU A 280 -14.26 -1.73 6.76
N GLU A 281 -14.56 -0.77 7.61
CA GLU A 281 -15.09 -0.95 8.95
C GLU A 281 -16.43 -0.20 9.12
N PRO A 282 -17.23 -0.45 10.19
CA PRO A 282 -18.49 0.27 10.42
C PRO A 282 -18.32 1.79 10.38
N ALA A 283 -19.26 2.49 9.79
CA ALA A 283 -19.22 3.94 9.56
C ALA A 283 -18.92 4.74 10.84
N ALA A 284 -19.53 4.35 11.97
CA ALA A 284 -19.29 5.03 13.25
C ALA A 284 -17.84 4.92 13.71
N THR A 285 -17.22 3.73 13.61
CA THR A 285 -15.81 3.50 13.98
C THR A 285 -14.88 4.24 13.01
N PHE A 286 -15.18 4.18 11.71
CA PHE A 286 -14.41 4.89 10.68
C PHE A 286 -14.40 6.41 10.92
N VAL A 287 -15.56 7.02 11.11
CA VAL A 287 -15.69 8.45 11.41
C VAL A 287 -14.98 8.82 12.71
N LEU A 288 -15.13 8.02 13.77
CA LEU A 288 -14.45 8.25 15.03
C LEU A 288 -12.93 8.22 14.87
N ARG A 289 -12.41 7.23 14.17
CA ARG A 289 -10.97 7.07 13.89
C ARG A 289 -10.38 8.29 13.19
N TYR A 290 -10.94 8.70 12.07
CA TYR A 290 -10.39 9.82 11.30
C TYR A 290 -10.60 11.18 11.98
N ARG A 291 -11.73 11.37 12.68
CA ARG A 291 -11.92 12.56 13.51
C ARG A 291 -10.90 12.63 14.64
N LEU A 292 -10.63 11.51 15.29
CA LEU A 292 -9.63 11.42 16.34
C LEU A 292 -8.23 11.72 15.79
N ARG A 293 -7.83 11.11 14.66
CA ARG A 293 -6.55 11.38 14.00
C ARG A 293 -6.38 12.87 13.72
N GLY A 294 -7.35 13.51 13.07
CA GLY A 294 -7.29 14.93 12.73
C GLY A 294 -7.23 15.84 13.97
N GLN A 295 -8.02 15.55 15.01
CA GLN A 295 -7.99 16.35 16.25
C GLN A 295 -6.70 16.17 17.05
N LEU A 296 -6.15 14.95 17.12
CA LEU A 296 -4.88 14.69 17.78
C LEU A 296 -3.71 15.31 17.01
N ARG A 297 -3.75 15.29 15.68
CA ARG A 297 -2.76 15.96 14.83
C ARG A 297 -2.75 17.47 15.09
N ALA A 298 -3.92 18.09 15.16
CA ALA A 298 -4.04 19.53 15.45
C ALA A 298 -3.61 19.91 16.88
N ALA A 299 -3.66 18.96 17.82
CA ALA A 299 -3.28 19.20 19.23
C ALA A 299 -1.81 18.83 19.51
N TRP A 300 -1.13 18.11 18.62
CA TRP A 300 0.24 17.63 18.82
C TRP A 300 1.25 18.80 18.87
N PRO A 301 2.25 18.77 19.77
CA PRO A 301 2.52 17.75 20.81
C PRO A 301 2.07 18.15 22.23
N ASP A 302 1.03 18.98 22.40
CA ASP A 302 0.55 19.46 23.70
C ASP A 302 -0.21 18.36 24.49
N PRO A 303 0.32 17.85 25.63
CA PRO A 303 -0.31 16.76 26.38
C PRO A 303 -1.69 17.13 26.93
N ILE A 304 -1.90 18.39 27.30
CA ILE A 304 -3.17 18.85 27.88
C ILE A 304 -4.24 18.88 26.79
N ALA A 305 -3.91 19.45 25.63
CA ALA A 305 -4.79 19.49 24.48
C ALA A 305 -5.10 18.06 23.99
N LEU A 306 -4.10 17.18 23.89
CA LEU A 306 -4.29 15.77 23.52
C LEU A 306 -5.25 15.05 24.45
N GLN A 307 -5.06 15.19 25.77
CA GLN A 307 -5.95 14.58 26.76
C GLN A 307 -7.38 15.11 26.67
N ALA A 308 -7.56 16.41 26.45
CA ALA A 308 -8.87 17.02 26.25
C ALA A 308 -9.58 16.43 25.01
N ARG A 309 -8.89 16.31 23.86
CA ARG A 309 -9.46 15.71 22.64
C ARG A 309 -9.83 14.24 22.82
N LEU A 310 -8.97 13.48 23.49
CA LEU A 310 -9.29 12.08 23.83
C LEU A 310 -10.51 11.97 24.75
N ALA A 311 -10.62 12.86 25.75
CA ALA A 311 -11.76 12.88 26.67
C ALA A 311 -13.08 13.23 25.95
N ASP A 312 -13.05 14.20 25.04
CA ASP A 312 -14.21 14.60 24.22
C ASP A 312 -14.72 13.45 23.33
N LEU A 313 -13.81 12.63 22.77
CA LEU A 313 -14.16 11.59 21.81
C LEU A 313 -14.35 10.21 22.40
N LEU A 314 -13.59 9.85 23.45
CA LEU A 314 -13.55 8.51 24.03
C LEU A 314 -14.00 8.47 25.50
N GLY A 315 -14.22 9.64 26.11
CA GLY A 315 -14.55 9.76 27.53
C GLY A 315 -13.31 9.94 28.42
N PHE A 316 -13.50 10.60 29.57
CA PHE A 316 -12.42 11.02 30.46
C PHE A 316 -11.59 9.84 31.00
N ALA A 317 -12.21 8.76 31.43
CA ALA A 317 -11.52 7.60 31.99
C ALA A 317 -10.59 6.95 30.96
N GLU A 318 -11.04 6.82 29.70
CA GLU A 318 -10.25 6.27 28.61
C GLU A 318 -9.10 7.21 28.23
N ALA A 319 -9.34 8.52 28.20
CA ALA A 319 -8.29 9.51 27.95
C ALA A 319 -7.16 9.44 28.98
N VAL A 320 -7.51 9.36 30.27
CA VAL A 320 -6.53 9.19 31.36
C VAL A 320 -5.72 7.91 31.17
N ARG A 321 -6.38 6.80 30.85
CA ARG A 321 -5.72 5.51 30.59
C ARG A 321 -4.75 5.58 29.41
N LEU A 322 -5.18 6.16 28.28
CA LEU A 322 -4.37 6.28 27.08
C LEU A 322 -3.19 7.24 27.25
N MET A 323 -3.33 8.25 28.10
CA MET A 323 -2.28 9.23 28.43
C MET A 323 -1.39 8.81 29.59
N SER A 324 -1.60 7.65 30.22
CA SER A 324 -0.79 7.18 31.36
C SER A 324 0.66 6.86 30.99
N ALA A 325 0.94 6.52 29.73
CA ALA A 325 2.29 6.31 29.23
C ALA A 325 2.87 7.62 28.65
N PRO A 326 4.19 7.83 28.72
CA PRO A 326 4.85 8.98 28.10
C PRO A 326 4.51 9.13 26.62
N LEU A 327 4.46 10.38 26.13
CA LEU A 327 4.30 10.64 24.70
C LEU A 327 5.51 10.09 23.93
N PRO A 328 5.28 9.35 22.85
CA PRO A 328 6.37 8.98 21.95
C PRO A 328 6.92 10.23 21.23
N PRO A 329 8.11 10.16 20.64
CA PRO A 329 8.71 11.32 19.96
C PRO A 329 8.01 11.69 18.65
N ARG A 330 7.12 10.83 18.13
CA ARG A 330 6.46 10.95 16.83
C ARG A 330 4.94 10.88 16.97
N LEU A 331 4.25 11.73 16.22
CA LEU A 331 2.79 11.72 16.18
C LEU A 331 2.24 10.40 15.63
N GLY A 332 2.81 9.87 14.54
CA GLY A 332 2.38 8.61 13.96
C GLY A 332 2.45 7.45 14.96
N ALA A 333 3.53 7.35 15.74
CA ALA A 333 3.64 6.36 16.80
C ALA A 333 2.62 6.57 17.93
N PHE A 334 2.26 7.83 18.22
CA PHE A 334 1.20 8.13 19.17
C PHE A 334 -0.17 7.68 18.65
N LEU A 335 -0.51 8.02 17.41
CA LEU A 335 -1.77 7.60 16.78
C LEU A 335 -1.90 6.09 16.71
N ALA A 336 -0.86 5.39 16.27
CA ALA A 336 -0.84 3.92 16.21
C ALA A 336 -1.06 3.30 17.60
N ARG A 337 -0.41 3.84 18.65
CA ARG A 337 -0.62 3.40 20.04
C ARG A 337 -2.06 3.60 20.49
N ILE A 338 -2.67 4.75 20.22
CA ILE A 338 -4.06 5.05 20.58
C ILE A 338 -5.00 4.07 19.88
N GLU A 339 -4.84 3.88 18.57
CA GLU A 339 -5.68 2.98 17.76
C GLU A 339 -5.57 1.52 18.21
N ALA A 340 -4.37 1.06 18.54
CA ALA A 340 -4.14 -0.31 19.02
C ALA A 340 -4.67 -0.54 20.46
N SER A 341 -4.72 0.51 21.28
CA SER A 341 -5.06 0.39 22.71
C SER A 341 -6.53 0.66 23.01
N SER A 342 -7.26 1.42 22.17
CA SER A 342 -8.64 1.79 22.44
C SER A 342 -9.64 0.75 21.92
N PRO A 343 -10.48 0.14 22.77
CA PRO A 343 -11.54 -0.77 22.33
C PRO A 343 -12.54 -0.12 21.37
N ALA A 344 -12.79 1.19 21.49
CA ALA A 344 -13.68 1.92 20.60
C ALA A 344 -13.15 2.03 19.16
N LEU A 345 -11.87 1.80 18.94
CA LEU A 345 -11.18 1.83 17.65
C LEU A 345 -10.80 0.42 17.16
N ALA A 346 -11.24 -0.62 17.85
CA ALA A 346 -11.00 -2.00 17.40
C ALA A 346 -11.59 -2.21 15.99
N ARG A 347 -10.75 -2.69 15.06
CA ARG A 347 -11.20 -2.91 13.68
C ARG A 347 -12.15 -4.11 13.60
N VAL A 348 -13.29 -3.87 13.01
CA VAL A 348 -14.28 -4.90 12.67
C VAL A 348 -14.44 -4.91 11.16
N ARG A 349 -13.93 -5.95 10.53
CA ARG A 349 -14.02 -6.10 9.07
C ARG A 349 -15.46 -6.35 8.63
N LEU A 350 -15.94 -5.59 7.67
CA LEU A 350 -17.28 -5.73 7.11
C LEU A 350 -17.38 -6.93 6.16
N ARG A 351 -18.61 -7.43 6.00
CA ARG A 351 -19.05 -8.23 4.84
C ARG A 351 -19.68 -7.30 3.81
N MET A 352 -19.92 -7.79 2.60
CA MET A 352 -20.54 -6.98 1.54
C MET A 352 -21.94 -6.48 1.93
N SER A 353 -22.72 -7.30 2.65
CA SER A 353 -24.01 -6.84 3.22
C SER A 353 -23.84 -5.71 4.22
N GLY A 354 -22.80 -5.76 5.05
CA GLY A 354 -22.42 -4.71 5.98
C GLY A 354 -22.04 -3.43 5.26
N CYS A 355 -21.24 -3.48 4.20
CA CYS A 355 -20.90 -2.31 3.40
C CYS A 355 -22.15 -1.63 2.83
N ARG A 356 -23.13 -2.40 2.34
CA ARG A 356 -24.42 -1.83 1.86
C ARG A 356 -25.21 -1.17 2.98
N ALA A 357 -25.27 -1.78 4.16
CA ALA A 357 -26.01 -1.24 5.30
C ALA A 357 -25.35 0.02 5.89
N GLU A 358 -24.02 0.06 5.93
CA GLU A 358 -23.25 1.16 6.51
C GLU A 358 -23.03 2.35 5.55
N LEU A 359 -23.13 2.15 4.23
CA LEU A 359 -22.91 3.19 3.23
C LEU A 359 -23.78 4.44 3.45
N PRO A 360 -25.12 4.34 3.68
CA PRO A 360 -25.94 5.52 3.96
C PRO A 360 -25.50 6.29 5.21
N LEU A 361 -25.01 5.59 6.24
CA LEU A 361 -24.52 6.21 7.47
C LEU A 361 -23.23 7.00 7.21
N LEU A 362 -22.35 6.45 6.39
CA LEU A 362 -21.11 7.13 6.00
C LEU A 362 -21.40 8.34 5.10
N GLN A 363 -22.38 8.24 4.18
CA GLN A 363 -22.83 9.35 3.36
C GLN A 363 -23.46 10.47 4.21
N ALA A 364 -24.28 10.14 5.21
CA ALA A 364 -24.83 11.11 6.14
C ALA A 364 -23.75 11.82 6.96
N ALA A 365 -22.72 11.07 7.39
CA ALA A 365 -21.58 11.66 8.08
C ALA A 365 -20.81 12.64 7.21
N LEU A 366 -20.61 12.33 5.93
CA LEU A 366 -20.00 13.23 4.96
C LEU A 366 -20.81 14.52 4.77
N ALA A 367 -22.13 14.41 4.55
CA ALA A 367 -23.02 15.54 4.38
C ALA A 367 -23.05 16.47 5.61
N GLY A 368 -23.18 15.91 6.81
CA GLY A 368 -23.19 16.68 8.06
C GLY A 368 -21.86 17.39 8.38
N GLN A 369 -20.72 16.93 7.84
CA GLN A 369 -19.46 17.67 7.95
C GLN A 369 -19.39 18.84 6.94
N HIS A 370 -19.90 18.67 5.72
CA HIS A 370 -19.96 19.76 4.75
C HIS A 370 -20.83 20.93 5.25
N GLU A 371 -21.96 20.66 5.92
CA GLU A 371 -22.81 21.70 6.52
C GLU A 371 -22.04 22.48 7.61
N ARG A 372 -21.30 21.79 8.49
CA ARG A 372 -20.51 22.42 9.54
C ARG A 372 -19.35 23.27 9.02
N THR A 373 -18.77 22.93 7.88
CA THR A 373 -17.71 23.73 7.24
C THR A 373 -18.26 24.90 6.44
N ALA A 374 -19.49 24.82 5.94
CA ALA A 374 -20.13 25.89 5.17
C ALA A 374 -20.72 27.02 6.06
N GLU A 375 -21.16 26.71 7.29
CA GLU A 375 -21.78 27.65 8.22
C GLU A 375 -20.91 28.88 8.58
N PRO A 376 -19.59 28.75 8.84
CA PRO A 376 -18.71 29.90 9.08
C PRO A 376 -18.56 30.81 7.85
N ALA A 377 -18.50 30.22 6.64
CA ALA A 377 -18.34 30.98 5.39
C ALA A 377 -19.61 31.81 5.05
N LEU A 378 -20.79 31.31 5.41
CA LEU A 378 -22.05 32.04 5.25
C LEU A 378 -22.18 33.18 6.25
N ARG A 379 -21.74 33.00 7.51
CA ARG A 379 -21.76 34.05 8.53
C ARG A 379 -20.81 35.20 8.22
N GLN A 380 -19.67 34.92 7.57
CA GLN A 380 -18.74 35.97 7.13
C GLN A 380 -19.25 36.78 5.94
N ARG A 381 -20.08 36.17 5.06
CA ARG A 381 -20.70 36.89 3.91
C ARG A 381 -21.93 37.74 4.28
N SER A 382 -22.56 37.46 5.41
CA SER A 382 -23.71 38.21 5.91
C SER A 382 -23.32 39.36 6.87
N ALA A 383 -22.04 39.49 7.22
CA ALA A 383 -21.50 40.52 8.09
C ALA A 383 -20.68 41.59 7.35
N GLY A 384 -20.61 41.56 6.03
CA GLY A 384 -20.00 42.55 5.14
C GLY A 384 -21.06 43.11 4.19
#